data_5ccd9fb4a406557edbdd3b59f547a839
#
_entry.id   5ccd9fb4a406557edbdd3b59f547a839
#
_cell.length_a   1.000
_cell.length_b   1.000
_cell.length_c   1.000
_cell.angle_alpha   90.00
_cell.angle_beta   90.00
_cell.angle_gamma   90.00
#
_symmetry.space_group_name_H-M   'P 1'
#
loop_
_entity.id
_entity.type
_entity.pdbx_description
1 polymer ?
#
loop_
_entity_poly.entity_id
_entity_poly.type
_entity_poly.pdbx_seq_one_letter_code
_entity_poly.pdbx_strand_id
1 'polypeptide(L)'
;MKLKKFSAAALAALTVTMMSAAPVLAADDIEVNEDISVSGDYDWKRFANDHITLNVYNNGLYISDGSDESINVLSAFEELTGIKVNYTTYDSNESLYAKLKFRRRIL
;
A
#
# COMPACT_ATOMS: atom_id res chain seq x y z
N MET A 1 36.15 42.23 -24.17
CA MET A 1 36.40 40.78 -24.15
C MET A 1 35.97 40.10 -22.86
N LYS A 2 36.27 40.68 -21.74
CA LYS A 2 35.93 40.09 -20.43
C LYS A 2 34.39 40.04 -20.18
N LEU A 3 33.66 41.04 -20.65
CA LEU A 3 32.19 41.13 -20.52
C LEU A 3 31.45 40.03 -21.29
N LYS A 4 31.95 39.61 -22.44
CA LYS A 4 31.34 38.52 -23.23
C LYS A 4 31.46 37.16 -22.54
N LYS A 5 32.53 36.94 -21.79
CA LYS A 5 32.69 35.70 -21.02
C LYS A 5 31.75 35.65 -19.81
N PHE A 6 31.50 36.78 -19.18
CA PHE A 6 30.56 36.87 -18.05
C PHE A 6 29.11 36.63 -18.47
N SER A 7 28.65 37.17 -19.60
CA SER A 7 27.29 36.94 -20.08
C SER A 7 27.02 35.50 -20.45
N ALA A 8 28.03 34.81 -21.03
CA ALA A 8 27.90 33.38 -21.34
C ALA A 8 27.80 32.52 -20.07
N ALA A 9 28.57 32.82 -19.05
CA ALA A 9 28.50 32.13 -17.78
C ALA A 9 27.16 32.37 -17.04
N ALA A 10 26.63 33.57 -17.08
CA ALA A 10 25.34 33.89 -16.52
C ALA A 10 24.19 33.13 -17.22
N LEU A 11 24.27 33.02 -18.53
CA LEU A 11 23.27 32.29 -19.31
C LEU A 11 23.30 30.79 -18.99
N ALA A 12 24.48 30.19 -18.86
CA ALA A 12 24.63 28.80 -18.48
C ALA A 12 24.10 28.53 -17.07
N ALA A 13 24.35 29.41 -16.12
CA ALA A 13 23.82 29.31 -14.76
C ALA A 13 22.27 29.36 -14.74
N LEU A 14 21.69 30.22 -15.52
CA LEU A 14 20.23 30.32 -15.64
C LEU A 14 19.61 29.05 -16.21
N THR A 15 20.23 28.46 -17.22
CA THR A 15 19.77 27.20 -17.82
C THR A 15 19.81 26.06 -16.84
N VAL A 16 20.87 25.94 -16.03
CA VAL A 16 21.00 24.91 -15.01
C VAL A 16 19.92 25.07 -13.92
N THR A 17 19.62 26.32 -13.52
CA THR A 17 18.58 26.59 -12.52
C THR A 17 17.20 26.15 -13.02
N MET A 18 16.90 26.34 -14.30
CA MET A 18 15.64 25.89 -14.88
C MET A 18 15.53 24.38 -14.95
N MET A 19 16.64 23.67 -15.16
CA MET A 19 16.68 22.20 -15.16
C MET A 19 16.56 21.60 -13.76
N SER A 20 16.97 22.32 -12.73
CA SER A 20 16.82 21.87 -11.34
C SER A 20 15.39 21.91 -10.81
N ALA A 21 14.47 22.57 -11.50
CA ALA A 21 13.04 22.54 -11.24
C ALA A 21 12.37 21.31 -11.88
N ALA A 22 13.06 20.18 -11.93
CA ALA A 22 12.56 18.93 -12.51
C ALA A 22 11.30 18.45 -11.80
N PRO A 23 10.40 17.74 -12.52
CA PRO A 23 9.19 17.21 -11.93
C PRO A 23 9.51 16.27 -10.78
N VAL A 24 8.63 16.24 -9.80
CA VAL A 24 8.71 15.30 -8.67
C VAL A 24 8.64 13.88 -9.23
N LEU A 25 9.64 13.06 -8.90
CA LEU A 25 9.64 11.65 -9.25
C LEU A 25 8.67 10.90 -8.33
N ALA A 26 7.96 9.90 -8.88
CA ALA A 26 7.17 8.97 -8.09
C ALA A 26 8.09 8.23 -7.11
N ALA A 27 7.57 7.86 -5.93
CA ALA A 27 8.30 7.04 -5.00
C ALA A 27 8.51 5.63 -5.59
N ASP A 28 9.63 5.01 -5.23
CA ASP A 28 9.90 3.63 -5.63
C ASP A 28 8.88 2.66 -5.02
N ASP A 29 8.64 1.56 -5.70
CA ASP A 29 7.79 0.50 -5.19
C ASP A 29 8.42 -0.14 -3.95
N ILE A 30 7.57 -0.56 -3.02
CA ILE A 30 7.96 -1.26 -1.81
C ILE A 30 7.81 -2.76 -2.05
N GLU A 31 8.91 -3.49 -1.92
CA GLU A 31 8.87 -4.96 -1.91
C GLU A 31 8.41 -5.44 -0.54
N VAL A 32 7.25 -6.07 -0.48
CA VAL A 32 6.72 -6.65 0.74
C VAL A 32 7.35 -8.01 0.99
N ASN A 33 7.44 -8.82 -0.05
CA ASN A 33 8.14 -10.10 -0.08
C ASN A 33 8.55 -10.42 -1.52
N GLU A 34 9.08 -11.62 -1.76
CA GLU A 34 9.55 -12.03 -3.09
C GLU A 34 8.46 -12.06 -4.18
N ASP A 35 7.19 -12.14 -3.80
CA ASP A 35 6.06 -12.24 -4.72
C ASP A 35 5.23 -10.97 -4.84
N ILE A 36 5.34 -10.05 -3.88
CA ILE A 36 4.44 -8.90 -3.77
C ILE A 36 5.23 -7.61 -3.63
N SER A 37 4.97 -6.68 -4.53
CA SER A 37 5.37 -5.29 -4.40
C SER A 37 4.16 -4.36 -4.48
N VAL A 38 4.25 -3.21 -3.85
CA VAL A 38 3.17 -2.20 -3.81
C VAL A 38 3.75 -0.82 -4.08
N SER A 39 2.91 0.09 -4.55
CA SER A 39 3.34 1.46 -4.81
C SER A 39 3.85 2.14 -3.53
N GLY A 40 5.00 2.79 -3.62
CA GLY A 40 5.57 3.58 -2.54
C GLY A 40 4.93 4.95 -2.33
N ASP A 41 4.02 5.35 -3.22
CA ASP A 41 3.33 6.64 -3.12
C ASP A 41 2.28 6.72 -2.01
N TYR A 42 1.95 5.58 -1.42
CA TYR A 42 0.96 5.49 -0.34
C TYR A 42 1.64 5.22 1.00
N ASP A 43 1.16 5.87 2.05
CA ASP A 43 1.64 5.63 3.41
C ASP A 43 0.95 4.38 4.02
N TRP A 44 1.49 3.22 3.69
CA TRP A 44 0.96 1.92 4.14
C TRP A 44 1.08 1.72 5.64
N LYS A 45 1.99 2.42 6.30
CA LYS A 45 2.28 2.30 7.74
C LYS A 45 1.52 3.30 8.61
N ARG A 46 0.63 4.10 8.02
CA ARG A 46 -0.06 5.20 8.74
C ARG A 46 -0.83 4.77 9.98
N PHE A 47 -1.25 3.50 10.03
CA PHE A 47 -1.99 2.94 11.16
C PHE A 47 -1.20 1.87 11.93
N ALA A 48 0.09 1.70 11.67
CA ALA A 48 0.89 0.60 12.22
C ALA A 48 0.96 0.62 13.76
N ASN A 49 0.91 1.81 14.37
CA ASN A 49 0.99 1.98 15.83
C ASN A 49 -0.37 2.01 16.54
N ASP A 50 -1.46 1.90 15.79
CA ASP A 50 -2.82 2.04 16.34
C ASP A 50 -3.38 0.70 16.82
N HIS A 51 -2.66 -0.39 16.67
CA HIS A 51 -3.05 -1.75 17.09
C HIS A 51 -4.42 -2.18 16.56
N ILE A 52 -4.69 -1.84 15.28
CA ILE A 52 -5.97 -2.13 14.63
C ILE A 52 -6.07 -3.61 14.30
N THR A 53 -7.25 -4.18 14.55
CA THR A 53 -7.64 -5.51 14.07
C THR A 53 -8.88 -5.36 13.20
N LEU A 54 -8.78 -5.84 11.95
CA LEU A 54 -9.92 -5.89 11.03
C LEU A 54 -10.56 -7.27 11.07
N ASN A 55 -11.88 -7.30 11.15
CA ASN A 55 -12.65 -8.52 11.01
C ASN A 55 -13.24 -8.56 9.60
N VAL A 56 -12.77 -9.49 8.78
CA VAL A 56 -13.16 -9.61 7.38
C VAL A 56 -13.91 -10.92 7.18
N TYR A 57 -15.10 -10.83 6.59
CA TYR A 57 -15.89 -11.98 6.19
C TYR A 57 -15.93 -12.05 4.67
N ASN A 58 -15.63 -13.22 4.13
CA ASN A 58 -15.69 -13.44 2.69
C ASN A 58 -16.10 -14.87 2.39
N ASN A 59 -16.58 -15.09 1.18
CA ASN A 59 -16.83 -16.44 0.70
C ASN A 59 -15.50 -17.19 0.56
N GLY A 60 -15.54 -18.50 0.65
CA GLY A 60 -14.34 -19.32 0.46
C GLY A 60 -13.75 -19.16 -0.94
N LEU A 61 -12.45 -19.30 -1.08
CA LEU A 61 -11.70 -19.26 -2.34
C LEU A 61 -11.67 -17.92 -3.08
N TYR A 62 -12.01 -16.83 -2.43
CA TYR A 62 -11.94 -15.49 -3.05
C TYR A 62 -10.61 -14.79 -2.87
N ILE A 63 -9.77 -15.26 -1.98
CA ILE A 63 -8.46 -14.67 -1.73
C ILE A 63 -7.40 -15.76 -1.62
N SER A 64 -6.23 -15.45 -2.11
CA SER A 64 -5.07 -16.32 -2.03
C SER A 64 -4.53 -16.38 -0.61
N ASP A 65 -4.38 -17.56 -0.03
CA ASP A 65 -4.06 -17.77 1.38
C ASP A 65 -2.72 -18.45 1.65
N GLY A 66 -1.94 -18.71 0.61
CA GLY A 66 -0.67 -19.41 0.71
C GLY A 66 -0.75 -20.91 0.59
N SER A 67 -1.95 -21.48 0.41
CA SER A 67 -2.11 -22.90 0.13
C SER A 67 -1.81 -23.21 -1.34
N ASP A 68 -1.45 -24.46 -1.63
CA ASP A 68 -1.21 -24.94 -3.00
C ASP A 68 -0.27 -24.04 -3.83
N GLU A 69 0.81 -23.57 -3.20
CA GLU A 69 1.79 -22.65 -3.82
C GLU A 69 1.21 -21.27 -4.19
N SER A 70 0.06 -20.91 -3.64
CA SER A 70 -0.51 -19.57 -3.84
C SER A 70 0.15 -18.52 -2.94
N ILE A 71 -0.01 -17.27 -3.30
CA ILE A 71 0.51 -16.14 -2.51
C ILE A 71 -0.36 -15.92 -1.28
N ASN A 72 0.26 -15.75 -0.10
CA ASN A 72 -0.47 -15.38 1.12
C ASN A 72 -0.66 -13.88 1.19
N VAL A 73 -1.74 -13.38 0.62
CA VAL A 73 -2.06 -11.96 0.54
C VAL A 73 -2.35 -11.34 1.91
N LEU A 74 -3.02 -12.07 2.80
CA LEU A 74 -3.34 -11.56 4.15
C LEU A 74 -2.09 -11.35 5.00
N SER A 75 -1.17 -12.31 4.97
CA SER A 75 0.11 -12.18 5.66
C SER A 75 0.92 -10.99 5.15
N ALA A 76 0.98 -10.80 3.83
CA ALA A 76 1.65 -9.68 3.22
C ALA A 76 1.02 -8.34 3.63
N PHE A 77 -0.29 -8.26 3.68
CA PHE A 77 -1.01 -7.07 4.14
C PHE A 77 -0.69 -6.73 5.61
N GLU A 78 -0.71 -7.73 6.50
CA GLU A 78 -0.37 -7.53 7.91
C GLU A 78 1.08 -7.07 8.10
N GLU A 79 2.00 -7.65 7.36
CA GLU A 79 3.41 -7.28 7.39
C GLU A 79 3.64 -5.84 6.90
N LEU A 80 3.00 -5.49 5.79
CA LEU A 80 3.11 -4.17 5.18
C LEU A 80 2.52 -3.07 6.05
N THR A 81 1.31 -3.29 6.61
CA THR A 81 0.53 -2.23 7.27
C THR A 81 0.61 -2.23 8.78
N GLY A 82 0.96 -3.35 9.40
CA GLY A 82 0.87 -3.53 10.84
C GLY A 82 -0.56 -3.70 11.34
N ILE A 83 -1.54 -3.85 10.44
CA ILE A 83 -2.94 -4.11 10.78
C ILE A 83 -3.17 -5.60 10.79
N LYS A 84 -3.70 -6.12 11.91
CA LYS A 84 -4.06 -7.53 12.03
C LYS A 84 -5.40 -7.81 11.36
N VAL A 85 -5.50 -8.93 10.66
CA VAL A 85 -6.73 -9.34 9.99
C VAL A 85 -7.24 -10.67 10.55
N ASN A 86 -8.45 -10.64 11.09
CA ASN A 86 -9.21 -11.85 11.41
C ASN A 86 -10.09 -12.18 10.20
N TYR A 87 -9.69 -13.15 9.42
CA TYR A 87 -10.37 -13.52 8.19
C TYR A 87 -11.27 -14.74 8.43
N THR A 88 -12.54 -14.60 8.18
CA THR A 88 -13.54 -15.65 8.37
C THR A 88 -14.27 -15.92 7.07
N THR A 89 -14.32 -17.17 6.65
CA THR A 89 -15.09 -17.59 5.49
C THR A 89 -16.51 -17.98 5.86
N TYR A 90 -17.42 -17.92 4.91
CA TYR A 90 -18.80 -18.37 5.05
C TYR A 90 -19.26 -19.08 3.78
N ASP A 91 -20.26 -19.94 3.93
CA ASP A 91 -20.76 -20.77 2.82
C ASP A 91 -21.83 -20.08 1.98
N SER A 92 -22.70 -19.28 2.62
CA SER A 92 -23.77 -18.57 1.96
C SER A 92 -24.04 -17.22 2.60
N ASN A 93 -24.57 -16.29 1.83
CA ASN A 93 -24.91 -14.97 2.32
C ASN A 93 -25.97 -15.03 3.42
N GLU A 94 -26.90 -15.96 3.32
CA GLU A 94 -27.96 -16.19 4.30
C GLU A 94 -27.38 -16.64 5.65
N SER A 95 -26.43 -17.56 5.63
CA SER A 95 -25.77 -18.03 6.85
C SER A 95 -24.95 -16.91 7.52
N LEU A 96 -24.25 -16.11 6.73
CA LEU A 96 -23.52 -14.94 7.22
C LEU A 96 -24.47 -13.92 7.86
N TYR A 97 -25.56 -13.60 7.17
CA TYR A 97 -26.57 -12.65 7.67
C TYR A 97 -27.15 -13.10 9.02
N ALA A 98 -27.51 -14.38 9.14
CA ALA A 98 -28.02 -14.93 10.38
C ALA A 98 -26.99 -14.82 11.52
N LYS A 99 -25.74 -15.12 11.25
CA LYS A 99 -24.64 -15.04 12.21
C LYS A 99 -24.39 -13.61 12.71
N LEU A 100 -24.35 -12.64 11.80
CA LEU A 100 -24.15 -11.24 12.16
C LEU A 100 -25.35 -10.67 12.92
N LYS A 101 -26.57 -11.04 12.54
CA LYS A 101 -27.79 -10.64 13.23
C LYS A 101 -27.84 -11.18 14.64
N PHE A 102 -27.46 -12.42 14.86
CA PHE A 102 -27.38 -13.03 16.19
C PHE A 102 -26.35 -12.31 17.07
N ARG A 103 -25.19 -12.06 16.53
CA ARG A 103 -24.11 -11.34 17.23
C ARG A 103 -24.52 -9.95 17.68
N ARG A 104 -25.24 -9.23 16.85
CA ARG A 104 -25.77 -7.90 17.17
C ARG A 104 -26.73 -7.91 18.35
N ARG A 105 -27.47 -9.00 18.56
CA ARG A 105 -28.45 -9.13 19.68
C ARG A 105 -27.77 -9.39 21.01
N ILE A 106 -26.57 -9.93 21.01
CA ILE A 106 -25.81 -10.25 22.22
C ILE A 106 -25.04 -9.03 22.73
N LEU A 107 -24.67 -8.14 21.84
CA LEU A 107 -23.99 -6.89 22.17
C LEU A 107 -24.99 -5.82 22.56
#